data_774c0fa59186ecc81b49a27bee8e8dbd
#
_entry.id   774c0fa59186ecc81b49a27bee8e8dbd
#
_cell.length_a   1.000
_cell.length_b   1.000
_cell.length_c   1.000
_cell.angle_alpha   90.00
_cell.angle_beta   90.00
_cell.angle_gamma   90.00
#
_symmetry.space_group_name_H-M   'P 1'
#
loop_
_entity.id
_entity.type
_entity.pdbx_description
1 polymer ?
#
loop_
_entity_poly.entity_id
_entity_poly.type
_entity_poly.pdbx_seq_one_letter_code
_entity_poly.pdbx_strand_id
1 'polypeptide(L)'
;ETALKKFFPGKSRADTIIKLAKFNGIVSWLSFETFGMEPTFINVNTARTLYGLSFPRGVKGPQRKKMVVEAVKEKEKTSFTFEMARGGKNYKKGTDDRADAIVIARAGEFLLKNADNQGYLTDKITLVD
;
A
#
# COMPACT_ATOMS: atom_id res chain seq x y z
N GLU A 1 4.39 -1.24 3.01
CA GLU A 1 4.05 -2.67 2.95
C GLU A 1 4.67 -3.40 4.14
N THR A 2 3.85 -4.18 4.86
CA THR A 2 4.34 -4.95 6.00
C THR A 2 5.37 -5.99 5.57
N ALA A 3 6.42 -6.15 6.36
CA ALA A 3 7.32 -7.29 6.20
C ALA A 3 6.52 -8.60 6.23
N LEU A 4 6.88 -9.53 5.37
CA LEU A 4 6.18 -10.81 5.28
C LEU A 4 6.30 -11.57 6.61
N LYS A 5 5.25 -11.58 7.40
CA LYS A 5 5.23 -12.30 8.69
C LYS A 5 5.04 -13.81 8.52
N LYS A 6 4.55 -14.26 7.37
CA LYS A 6 4.29 -15.67 7.09
C LYS A 6 4.91 -16.09 5.78
N PHE A 7 5.74 -17.08 5.83
CA PHE A 7 6.23 -17.80 4.66
C PHE A 7 5.19 -18.82 4.21
N PHE A 8 4.73 -18.68 2.97
CA PHE A 8 3.86 -19.68 2.35
C PHE A 8 4.67 -20.50 1.34
N PRO A 9 5.00 -21.76 1.63
CA PRO A 9 5.70 -22.62 0.67
C PRO A 9 4.97 -22.64 -0.68
N GLY A 10 5.73 -22.46 -1.77
CA GLY A 10 5.20 -22.45 -3.12
C GLY A 10 4.62 -21.13 -3.65
N LYS A 11 4.46 -20.08 -2.82
CA LYS A 11 3.96 -18.77 -3.27
C LYS A 11 5.06 -17.73 -3.50
N SER A 12 6.15 -17.83 -2.80
CA SER A 12 7.30 -16.93 -2.96
C SER A 12 8.59 -17.69 -2.69
N ARG A 13 9.64 -17.37 -3.43
CA ARG A 13 10.97 -17.93 -3.16
C ARG A 13 11.55 -17.28 -1.91
N ALA A 14 12.32 -18.04 -1.12
CA ALA A 14 12.97 -17.55 0.09
C ALA A 14 13.88 -16.33 -0.18
N ASP A 15 14.61 -16.33 -1.30
CA ASP A 15 15.44 -15.20 -1.71
C ASP A 15 14.65 -13.92 -1.96
N THR A 16 13.45 -14.02 -2.52
CA THR A 16 12.54 -12.87 -2.72
C THR A 16 12.10 -12.30 -1.38
N ILE A 17 11.75 -13.14 -0.42
CA ILE A 17 11.33 -12.72 0.92
C ILE A 17 12.47 -12.01 1.64
N ILE A 18 13.68 -12.57 1.58
CA ILE A 18 14.87 -11.96 2.18
C ILE A 18 15.17 -10.60 1.55
N LYS A 19 15.07 -10.47 0.23
CA LYS A 19 15.27 -9.18 -0.47
C LYS A 19 14.24 -8.13 -0.04
N LEU A 20 12.97 -8.50 0.07
CA LEU A 20 11.92 -7.60 0.55
C LEU A 20 12.14 -7.18 2.00
N ALA A 21 12.52 -8.11 2.88
CA ALA A 21 12.82 -7.81 4.28
C ALA A 21 14.00 -6.85 4.42
N LYS A 22 15.08 -7.07 3.65
CA LYS A 22 16.24 -6.16 3.59
C LYS A 22 15.84 -4.77 3.09
N PHE A 23 15.06 -4.69 2.03
CA PHE A 23 14.57 -3.43 1.47
C PHE A 23 13.71 -2.67 2.48
N ASN A 24 12.77 -3.34 3.14
CA ASN A 24 11.95 -2.73 4.19
C ASN A 24 12.79 -2.22 5.36
N GLY A 25 13.82 -2.97 5.77
CA GLY A 25 14.75 -2.53 6.81
C GLY A 25 15.51 -1.25 6.43
N ILE A 26 16.01 -1.17 5.20
CA ILE A 26 16.70 0.03 4.69
C ILE A 26 15.75 1.22 4.64
N VAL A 27 14.55 1.05 4.11
CA VAL A 27 13.55 2.13 4.05
C VAL A 27 13.15 2.60 5.44
N SER A 28 12.98 1.67 6.40
CA SER A 28 12.66 2.01 7.79
C SER A 28 13.77 2.83 8.44
N TRP A 29 15.02 2.42 8.25
CA TRP A 29 16.17 3.14 8.77
C TRP A 29 16.29 4.55 8.16
N LEU A 30 16.18 4.68 6.84
CA LEU A 30 16.21 5.97 6.14
C LEU A 30 15.06 6.88 6.60
N SER A 31 13.88 6.33 6.83
CA SER A 31 12.73 7.09 7.36
C SER A 31 13.02 7.60 8.76
N PHE A 32 13.60 6.78 9.61
CA PHE A 32 14.00 7.19 10.95
C PHE A 32 15.06 8.29 10.93
N GLU A 33 16.11 8.13 10.13
CA GLU A 33 17.18 9.14 9.95
C GLU A 33 16.64 10.47 9.41
N THR A 34 15.66 10.42 8.49
CA THR A 34 15.13 11.61 7.82
C THR A 34 14.08 12.34 8.67
N PHE A 35 13.19 11.60 9.33
CA PHE A 35 12.01 12.14 10.00
C PHE A 35 12.05 12.02 11.53
N GLY A 36 13.04 11.33 12.09
CA GLY A 36 13.15 11.11 13.54
C GLY A 36 12.14 10.16 14.14
N MET A 37 11.39 9.42 13.31
CA MET A 37 10.40 8.45 13.77
C MET A 37 10.33 7.22 12.88
N GLU A 38 9.99 6.08 13.50
CA GLU A 38 9.83 4.84 12.77
C GLU A 38 8.57 4.86 11.88
N PRO A 39 8.65 4.30 10.67
CA PRO A 39 7.48 4.20 9.81
C PRO A 39 6.47 3.19 10.36
N THR A 40 5.20 3.54 10.27
CA THR A 40 4.11 2.60 10.54
C THR A 40 3.79 1.79 9.30
N PHE A 41 3.73 0.47 9.45
CA PHE A 41 3.40 -0.43 8.36
C PHE A 41 1.90 -0.74 8.33
N ILE A 42 1.27 -0.49 7.21
CA ILE A 42 -0.15 -0.78 6.98
C ILE A 42 -0.26 -1.90 5.95
N ASN A 43 -1.06 -2.93 6.27
CA ASN A 43 -1.34 -3.98 5.29
C ASN A 43 -2.11 -3.40 4.10
N VAL A 44 -1.70 -3.74 2.88
CA VAL A 44 -2.29 -3.19 1.66
C VAL A 44 -3.80 -3.46 1.52
N ASN A 45 -4.27 -4.62 1.96
CA ASN A 45 -5.71 -4.92 1.90
C ASN A 45 -6.50 -4.07 2.90
N THR A 46 -5.97 -3.86 4.10
CA THR A 46 -6.55 -2.95 5.10
C THR A 46 -6.56 -1.52 4.58
N ALA A 47 -5.46 -1.06 4.00
CA ALA A 47 -5.36 0.26 3.39
C ALA A 47 -6.40 0.46 2.28
N ARG A 48 -6.59 -0.53 1.41
CA ARG A 48 -7.61 -0.49 0.35
C ARG A 48 -9.02 -0.40 0.92
N THR A 49 -9.32 -1.14 1.98
CA THR A 49 -10.61 -1.06 2.67
C THR A 49 -10.84 0.33 3.29
N LEU A 50 -9.85 0.88 3.98
CA LEU A 50 -9.90 2.24 4.55
C LEU A 50 -10.04 3.32 3.47
N TYR A 51 -9.44 3.12 2.32
CA TYR A 51 -9.59 3.99 1.15
C TYR A 51 -11.00 3.90 0.52
N GLY A 52 -11.83 2.93 0.93
CA GLY A 52 -13.17 2.69 0.40
C GLY A 52 -13.21 1.79 -0.82
N LEU A 53 -12.17 0.98 -1.05
CA LEU A 53 -12.16 -0.01 -2.12
C LEU A 53 -12.81 -1.31 -1.68
N SER A 54 -13.74 -1.78 -2.48
CA SER A 54 -14.30 -3.12 -2.38
C SER A 54 -14.13 -3.87 -3.69
N PHE A 55 -13.84 -5.16 -3.60
CA PHE A 55 -13.64 -5.98 -4.77
C PHE A 55 -14.73 -7.06 -4.85
N PRO A 56 -15.44 -7.17 -5.99
CA PRO A 56 -16.39 -8.24 -6.21
C PRO A 56 -15.72 -9.62 -6.06
N ARG A 57 -16.51 -10.61 -5.66
CA ARG A 57 -16.01 -12.00 -5.59
C ARG A 57 -15.53 -12.45 -6.97
N GLY A 58 -14.43 -13.20 -7.01
CA GLY A 58 -13.88 -13.77 -8.25
C GLY A 58 -13.00 -12.82 -9.07
N VAL A 59 -12.84 -11.57 -8.68
CA VAL A 59 -11.92 -10.64 -9.37
C VAL A 59 -10.47 -11.08 -9.18
N LYS A 60 -9.80 -11.35 -10.30
CA LYS A 60 -8.38 -11.80 -10.33
C LYS A 60 -7.40 -10.66 -10.06
N GLY A 61 -6.18 -11.01 -9.67
CA GLY A 61 -5.13 -10.05 -9.31
C GLY A 61 -4.92 -8.90 -10.30
N PRO A 62 -4.77 -9.13 -11.62
CA PRO A 62 -4.62 -8.06 -12.61
C PRO A 62 -5.81 -7.11 -12.68
N GLN A 63 -7.03 -7.63 -12.56
CA GLN A 63 -8.24 -6.81 -12.54
C GLN A 63 -8.32 -5.97 -11.26
N ARG A 64 -7.95 -6.54 -10.10
CA ARG A 64 -7.89 -5.78 -8.84
C ARG A 64 -6.91 -4.60 -8.95
N LYS A 65 -5.72 -4.84 -9.50
CA LYS A 65 -4.72 -3.79 -9.73
C LYS A 65 -5.27 -2.65 -10.59
N LYS A 66 -5.95 -2.99 -11.69
CA LYS A 66 -6.61 -2.01 -12.54
C LYS A 66 -7.68 -1.22 -11.80
N MET A 67 -8.51 -1.88 -11.01
CA MET A 67 -9.56 -1.22 -10.19
C MET A 67 -8.96 -0.25 -9.17
N VAL A 68 -7.83 -0.59 -8.54
CA VAL A 68 -7.12 0.32 -7.62
C VAL A 68 -6.65 1.56 -8.37
N VAL A 69 -5.99 1.40 -9.53
CA VAL A 69 -5.52 2.52 -10.35
C VAL A 69 -6.66 3.45 -10.76
N GLU A 70 -7.76 2.89 -11.26
CA GLU A 70 -8.93 3.68 -11.67
C GLU A 70 -9.57 4.44 -10.49
N ALA A 71 -9.69 3.79 -9.34
CA ALA A 71 -10.23 4.43 -8.14
C ALA A 71 -9.34 5.58 -7.63
N VAL A 72 -8.02 5.40 -7.65
CA VAL A 72 -7.07 6.45 -7.28
C VAL A 72 -7.14 7.61 -8.28
N LYS A 73 -7.18 7.30 -9.57
CA LYS A 73 -7.31 8.31 -10.62
C LYS A 73 -8.58 9.14 -10.46
N GLU A 74 -9.70 8.49 -10.13
CA GLU A 74 -10.97 9.17 -9.90
C GLU A 74 -10.96 10.04 -8.64
N LYS A 75 -10.45 9.51 -7.51
CA LYS A 75 -10.47 10.23 -6.23
C LYS A 75 -9.43 11.35 -6.14
N GLU A 76 -8.25 11.13 -6.66
CA GLU A 76 -7.14 12.11 -6.59
C GLU A 76 -7.12 13.06 -7.80
N LYS A 77 -7.91 12.78 -8.83
CA LYS A 77 -8.13 13.61 -10.03
C LYS A 77 -6.85 14.22 -10.59
N THR A 78 -6.68 15.54 -10.40
CA THR A 78 -5.56 16.31 -10.95
C THR A 78 -4.25 16.16 -10.18
N SER A 79 -4.30 15.68 -8.94
CA SER A 79 -3.09 15.54 -8.11
C SER A 79 -2.17 14.43 -8.58
N PHE A 80 -2.70 13.42 -9.28
CA PHE A 80 -1.94 12.27 -9.74
C PHE A 80 -2.30 11.92 -11.19
N THR A 81 -1.29 11.93 -12.04
CA THR A 81 -1.42 11.51 -13.45
C THR A 81 -0.77 10.15 -13.65
N PHE A 82 -1.44 9.28 -14.37
CA PHE A 82 -0.91 7.98 -14.75
C PHE A 82 -0.76 7.91 -16.27
N GLU A 83 0.44 7.49 -16.70
CA GLU A 83 0.75 7.37 -18.11
C GLU A 83 0.36 5.99 -18.65
N MET A 84 -0.11 5.97 -19.90
CA MET A 84 -0.38 4.74 -20.62
C MET A 84 0.90 4.17 -21.22
N ALA A 85 0.96 2.85 -21.30
CA ALA A 85 1.99 2.17 -22.07
C ALA A 85 1.80 2.40 -23.57
N ARG A 86 2.85 2.12 -24.36
CA ARG A 86 2.79 2.19 -25.82
C ARG A 86 1.61 1.35 -26.33
N GLY A 87 0.73 1.96 -27.10
CA GLY A 87 -0.50 1.34 -27.60
C GLY A 87 -1.78 1.66 -26.80
N GLY A 88 -1.70 2.40 -25.69
CA GLY A 88 -2.85 2.99 -24.99
C GLY A 88 -3.81 2.03 -24.30
N LYS A 89 -3.53 0.72 -24.30
CA LYS A 89 -4.43 -0.28 -23.68
C LYS A 89 -4.17 -0.52 -22.20
N ASN A 90 -2.94 -0.37 -21.77
CA ASN A 90 -2.53 -0.65 -20.39
C ASN A 90 -1.76 0.54 -19.82
N TYR A 91 -1.74 0.66 -18.51
CA TYR A 91 -0.87 1.62 -17.83
C TYR A 91 0.60 1.21 -17.91
N LYS A 92 1.52 2.18 -17.84
CA LYS A 92 2.94 1.90 -17.70
C LYS A 92 3.21 0.99 -16.50
N LYS A 93 4.24 0.16 -16.61
CA LYS A 93 4.71 -0.69 -15.51
C LYS A 93 5.00 0.16 -14.26
N GLY A 94 4.58 -0.31 -13.11
CA GLY A 94 4.75 0.39 -11.82
C GLY A 94 3.63 1.38 -11.48
N THR A 95 2.66 1.60 -12.37
CA THR A 95 1.50 2.45 -12.08
C THR A 95 0.65 1.89 -10.95
N ASP A 96 0.49 0.58 -10.89
CA ASP A 96 -0.21 -0.12 -9.82
C ASP A 96 0.51 0.04 -8.46
N ASP A 97 1.84 -0.01 -8.43
CA ASP A 97 2.63 0.21 -7.22
C ASP A 97 2.49 1.67 -6.72
N ARG A 98 2.49 2.63 -7.65
CA ARG A 98 2.23 4.05 -7.32
C ARG A 98 0.82 4.26 -6.77
N ALA A 99 -0.18 3.61 -7.34
CA ALA A 99 -1.56 3.68 -6.86
C ALA A 99 -1.69 3.07 -5.46
N ASP A 100 -1.09 1.91 -5.21
CA ASP A 100 -1.08 1.30 -3.88
C ASP A 100 -0.35 2.18 -2.85
N ALA A 101 0.75 2.85 -3.22
CA ALA A 101 1.44 3.80 -2.34
C ALA A 101 0.53 4.97 -1.94
N ILE A 102 -0.24 5.51 -2.86
CA ILE A 102 -1.23 6.56 -2.57
C ILE A 102 -2.32 6.05 -1.63
N VAL A 103 -2.84 4.86 -1.88
CA VAL A 103 -3.86 4.22 -1.02
C VAL A 103 -3.33 4.03 0.40
N ILE A 104 -2.11 3.58 0.56
CA ILE A 104 -1.47 3.40 1.88
C ILE A 104 -1.27 4.75 2.57
N ALA A 105 -0.81 5.78 1.86
CA ALA A 105 -0.63 7.11 2.41
C ALA A 105 -1.95 7.72 2.91
N ARG A 106 -3.02 7.61 2.12
CA ARG A 106 -4.36 8.08 2.50
C ARG A 106 -4.96 7.29 3.66
N ALA A 107 -4.75 5.98 3.70
CA ALA A 107 -5.15 5.16 4.83
C ALA A 107 -4.42 5.58 6.12
N GLY A 108 -3.12 5.86 6.03
CA GLY A 108 -2.34 6.39 7.15
C GLY A 108 -2.86 7.74 7.64
N GLU A 109 -3.14 8.66 6.73
CA GLU A 109 -3.75 9.95 7.05
C GLU A 109 -5.10 9.79 7.76
N PHE A 110 -5.95 8.89 7.27
CA PHE A 110 -7.24 8.58 7.88
C PHE A 110 -7.09 8.02 9.30
N LEU A 111 -6.17 7.09 9.51
CA LEU A 111 -5.90 6.51 10.83
C LEU A 111 -5.39 7.55 11.82
N LEU A 112 -4.48 8.44 11.40
CA LEU A 112 -3.96 9.52 12.25
C LEU A 112 -5.07 10.48 12.65
N LYS A 113 -5.88 10.95 11.71
CA LYS A 113 -6.99 11.87 11.98
C LYS A 113 -8.04 11.27 12.94
N ASN A 114 -8.34 9.98 12.81
CA ASN A 114 -9.28 9.31 13.69
C ASN A 114 -8.69 9.00 15.07
N ALA A 115 -7.39 8.79 15.15
CA ALA A 115 -6.68 8.58 16.40
C ALA A 115 -6.72 9.84 17.29
N ASP A 116 -6.45 11.00 16.70
CA ASP A 116 -6.50 12.30 17.40
C ASP A 116 -7.90 12.60 17.96
N ASN A 117 -8.95 12.17 17.24
CA ASN A 117 -10.33 12.38 17.64
C ASN A 117 -10.84 11.42 18.72
N GLN A 118 -10.17 10.30 18.97
CA GLN A 118 -10.68 9.22 19.84
C GLN A 118 -9.69 8.73 20.91
N GLY A 119 -8.50 9.28 21.03
CA GLY A 119 -7.48 8.82 21.98
C GLY A 119 -6.98 7.39 21.75
N TYR A 120 -7.17 6.86 20.56
CA TYR A 120 -6.88 5.45 20.18
C TYR A 120 -5.50 5.23 19.57
N LEU A 121 -4.45 5.84 20.12
CA LEU A 121 -3.29 6.07 19.31
C LEU A 121 -2.26 4.97 19.19
N THR A 122 -2.12 4.07 20.10
CA THR A 122 -0.93 3.19 20.06
C THR A 122 -1.23 1.75 19.71
N ASP A 123 -2.30 1.19 20.21
CA ASP A 123 -2.50 -0.25 20.13
C ASP A 123 -3.12 -0.76 18.82
N LYS A 124 -3.88 0.09 18.12
CA LYS A 124 -4.53 -0.33 16.87
C LYS A 124 -3.70 -0.12 15.61
N ILE A 125 -2.79 0.83 15.60
CA ILE A 125 -1.89 1.03 14.45
C ILE A 125 -0.86 -0.11 14.35
N THR A 126 -0.42 -0.65 15.46
CA THR A 126 0.44 -1.85 15.54
C THR A 126 -0.31 -3.15 15.23
N LEU A 127 -1.62 -3.19 15.35
CA LEU A 127 -2.47 -4.37 15.11
C LEU A 127 -2.98 -4.50 13.67
N VAL A 128 -2.73 -3.53 12.82
CA VAL A 128 -3.10 -3.56 11.39
C VAL A 128 -2.06 -4.31 10.56
N ASP A 129 -1.68 -5.42 11.07
CA ASP A 129 -0.78 -6.35 10.39
C ASP A 129 -1.55 -7.33 9.48
#